data_04481f3090a429b8901eb48af3b48746
#
_entry.id   04481f3090a429b8901eb48af3b48746
#
_cell.length_a   1.000
_cell.length_b   1.000
_cell.length_c   1.000
_cell.angle_alpha   90.00
_cell.angle_beta   90.00
_cell.angle_gamma   90.00
#
_symmetry.space_group_name_H-M   'P 1'
#
loop_
_entity.id
_entity.type
_entity.pdbx_description
1 polymer ?
#
loop_
_entity_poly.entity_id
_entity_poly.type
_entity_poly.pdbx_seq_one_letter_code
_entity_poly.pdbx_strand_id
1 'polypeptide(L)'
;DLLQYENGGFYVLDRGYLDFARLFAINLSGAYFVTRSRTKFAFNRISSKKVKKKKGILCDQTINLSNFYPFQKYPQHLRRIRFYDKETKRKLVFITNNFALPAEDVALLYKYRWKIELFFKWIKQHLKVKSFWGTTENAVRIQIYSAIITYTLIIVIKNKLKSAQSNYEILQILSIALLDKAPLKDLLSNSVNQDVIEQNFDQLKFDLF
;
A
#
# COMPACT_ATOMS: atom_id res chain seq x y z
N ASP A 1 -8.76 15.43 -11.89
CA ASP A 1 -8.61 14.59 -10.69
C ASP A 1 -9.94 14.56 -9.95
N LEU A 2 -10.55 13.38 -9.87
CA LEU A 2 -11.81 13.18 -9.13
C LEU A 2 -11.59 12.98 -7.62
N LEU A 3 -10.35 13.01 -7.16
CA LEU A 3 -10.00 12.82 -5.75
C LEU A 3 -10.15 14.16 -5.00
N GLN A 4 -11.11 14.20 -4.09
CA GLN A 4 -11.17 15.25 -3.08
C GLN A 4 -10.18 14.89 -1.97
N TYR A 5 -9.24 15.79 -1.67
CA TYR A 5 -8.26 15.59 -0.61
C TYR A 5 -8.82 16.07 0.74
N GLU A 6 -8.82 15.19 1.72
CA GLU A 6 -9.34 15.46 3.06
C GLU A 6 -8.27 16.14 3.93
N ASN A 7 -8.64 17.19 4.64
CA ASN A 7 -7.75 17.87 5.58
C ASN A 7 -7.24 16.88 6.64
N GLY A 8 -5.92 16.91 6.89
CA GLY A 8 -5.25 15.96 7.81
C GLY A 8 -5.04 14.55 7.23
N GLY A 9 -5.57 14.25 6.04
CA GLY A 9 -5.39 12.96 5.37
C GLY A 9 -3.93 12.73 4.94
N PHE A 10 -3.51 11.44 4.90
CA PHE A 10 -2.19 11.02 4.42
C PHE A 10 -2.28 10.27 3.11
N TYR A 11 -1.65 10.78 2.08
CA TYR A 11 -1.63 10.22 0.73
C TYR A 11 -0.25 9.63 0.41
N VAL A 12 -0.18 8.31 0.30
CA VAL A 12 1.06 7.60 -0.06
C VAL A 12 1.02 7.29 -1.55
N LEU A 13 1.87 7.97 -2.32
CA LEU A 13 1.86 7.93 -3.78
C LEU A 13 3.07 7.17 -4.31
N ASP A 14 2.84 6.32 -5.34
CA ASP A 14 3.97 5.71 -6.03
C ASP A 14 4.77 6.74 -6.81
N ARG A 15 6.02 6.41 -7.08
CA ARG A 15 6.95 7.23 -7.86
C ARG A 15 6.40 7.60 -9.26
N GLY A 16 5.60 6.71 -9.86
CA GLY A 16 4.97 6.96 -11.15
C GLY A 16 3.98 8.13 -11.15
N TYR A 17 3.43 8.45 -9.98
CA TYR A 17 2.46 9.53 -9.78
C TYR A 17 3.08 10.84 -9.26
N LEU A 18 4.40 11.00 -9.38
CA LEU A 18 5.10 12.22 -8.98
C LEU A 18 4.74 13.37 -9.92
N ASP A 19 3.75 14.15 -9.53
CA ASP A 19 3.33 15.41 -10.16
C ASP A 19 3.29 16.51 -9.11
N PHE A 20 4.13 17.54 -9.27
CA PHE A 20 4.25 18.62 -8.30
C PHE A 20 2.99 19.48 -8.18
N ALA A 21 2.20 19.64 -9.23
CA ALA A 21 0.92 20.35 -9.17
C ALA A 21 -0.09 19.58 -8.30
N ARG A 22 -0.16 18.26 -8.47
CA ARG A 22 -0.99 17.38 -7.63
C ARG A 22 -0.52 17.40 -6.18
N LEU A 23 0.79 17.32 -5.93
CA LEU A 23 1.34 17.39 -4.57
C LEU A 23 1.02 18.73 -3.91
N PHE A 24 1.02 19.82 -4.68
CA PHE A 24 0.65 21.12 -4.18
C PHE A 24 -0.85 21.23 -3.86
N ALA A 25 -1.72 20.64 -4.69
CA ALA A 25 -3.16 20.54 -4.38
C ALA A 25 -3.44 19.79 -3.08
N ILE A 26 -2.73 18.66 -2.83
CA ILE A 26 -2.79 17.95 -1.56
C ILE A 26 -2.37 18.86 -0.39
N ASN A 27 -1.29 19.60 -0.58
CA ASN A 27 -0.78 20.50 0.47
C ASN A 27 -1.76 21.65 0.75
N LEU A 28 -2.36 22.25 -0.27
CA LEU A 28 -3.34 23.33 -0.14
C LEU A 28 -4.63 22.88 0.57
N SER A 29 -5.00 21.61 0.45
CA SER A 29 -6.16 21.04 1.17
C SER A 29 -5.87 20.76 2.64
N GLY A 30 -4.66 21.05 3.15
CA GLY A 30 -4.25 20.74 4.51
C GLY A 30 -3.93 19.25 4.73
N ALA A 31 -3.78 18.49 3.66
CA ALA A 31 -3.42 17.08 3.69
C ALA A 31 -1.91 16.87 3.57
N TYR A 32 -1.47 15.66 3.90
CA TYR A 32 -0.08 15.25 3.83
C TYR A 32 0.13 14.22 2.74
N PHE A 33 1.33 14.21 2.16
CA PHE A 33 1.72 13.18 1.23
C PHE A 33 3.09 12.59 1.54
N VAL A 34 3.30 11.36 1.12
CA VAL A 34 4.61 10.71 1.06
C VAL A 34 4.75 10.08 -0.31
N THR A 35 5.80 10.43 -1.03
CA THR A 35 6.13 9.81 -2.31
C THR A 35 7.60 9.51 -2.42
N ARG A 36 7.95 8.57 -3.30
CA ARG A 36 9.34 8.27 -3.63
C ARG A 36 9.80 9.12 -4.80
N SER A 37 10.90 9.82 -4.62
CA SER A 37 11.54 10.57 -5.70
C SER A 37 12.51 9.72 -6.51
N ARG A 38 12.85 10.20 -7.71
CA ARG A 38 14.05 9.76 -8.42
C ARG A 38 15.29 10.15 -7.61
N THR A 39 16.35 9.36 -7.73
CA THR A 39 17.62 9.62 -7.00
C THR A 39 18.26 10.95 -7.39
N LYS A 40 18.02 11.36 -8.64
CA LYS A 40 18.51 12.62 -9.20
C LYS A 40 17.31 13.49 -9.56
N PHE A 41 17.01 14.48 -8.73
CA PHE A 41 16.15 15.61 -9.06
C PHE A 41 16.79 16.90 -8.53
N ALA A 42 16.56 17.99 -9.19
CA ALA A 42 17.21 19.27 -8.88
C ALA A 42 16.50 19.94 -7.69
N PHE A 43 17.26 20.27 -6.65
CA PHE A 43 16.76 20.94 -5.45
C PHE A 43 17.86 21.77 -4.78
N ASN A 44 17.44 22.82 -4.09
CA ASN A 44 18.29 23.60 -3.18
C ASN A 44 18.02 23.16 -1.75
N ARG A 45 19.07 22.82 -1.02
CA ARG A 45 18.95 22.47 0.39
C ARG A 45 18.90 23.73 1.25
N ILE A 46 17.83 23.88 2.03
CA ILE A 46 17.64 24.98 2.97
C ILE A 46 18.26 24.62 4.33
N SER A 47 17.91 23.44 4.86
CA SER A 47 18.42 22.98 6.16
C SER A 47 18.58 21.46 6.20
N SER A 48 19.29 20.98 7.22
CA SER A 48 19.46 19.53 7.45
C SER A 48 19.38 19.24 8.94
N LYS A 49 18.52 18.30 9.31
CA LYS A 49 18.39 17.83 10.71
C LYS A 49 19.44 16.75 10.98
N LYS A 50 19.90 16.68 12.25
CA LYS A 50 20.71 15.55 12.72
C LYS A 50 19.90 14.28 12.67
N VAL A 51 20.46 13.20 12.13
CA VAL A 51 19.75 11.94 11.91
C VAL A 51 20.39 10.77 12.66
N LYS A 52 19.57 9.81 13.09
CA LYS A 52 20.02 8.56 13.71
C LYS A 52 20.33 7.54 12.63
N LYS A 53 21.57 7.44 12.17
CA LYS A 53 22.00 6.51 11.10
C LYS A 53 21.68 5.03 11.42
N LYS A 54 21.69 4.63 12.71
CA LYS A 54 21.35 3.26 13.14
C LYS A 54 19.96 2.79 12.68
N LYS A 55 19.00 3.73 12.51
CA LYS A 55 17.64 3.46 12.03
C LYS A 55 17.51 3.50 10.50
N GLY A 56 18.61 3.55 9.77
CA GLY A 56 18.62 3.58 8.31
C GLY A 56 18.41 4.98 7.70
N ILE A 57 18.16 6.02 8.48
CA ILE A 57 18.01 7.39 7.98
C ILE A 57 19.39 7.95 7.64
N LEU A 58 19.61 8.27 6.36
CA LEU A 58 20.87 8.82 5.87
C LEU A 58 20.90 10.36 5.87
N CYS A 59 19.77 11.00 5.60
CA CYS A 59 19.57 12.44 5.77
C CYS A 59 18.08 12.78 5.92
N ASP A 60 17.82 13.93 6.55
CA ASP A 60 16.52 14.56 6.71
C ASP A 60 16.70 16.07 6.47
N GLN A 61 16.17 16.58 5.37
CA GLN A 61 16.50 17.90 4.84
C GLN A 61 15.22 18.65 4.45
N THR A 62 15.22 19.95 4.72
CA THR A 62 14.27 20.87 4.10
C THR A 62 14.87 21.35 2.79
N ILE A 63 14.09 21.31 1.74
CA ILE A 63 14.52 21.64 0.38
C ILE A 63 13.51 22.52 -0.33
N ASN A 64 13.99 23.25 -1.35
CA ASN A 64 13.18 23.85 -2.41
C ASN A 64 13.50 23.19 -3.74
N LEU A 65 12.52 23.12 -4.63
CA LEU A 65 12.76 22.72 -6.00
C LEU A 65 13.57 23.82 -6.70
N SER A 66 14.63 23.46 -7.41
CA SER A 66 15.54 24.44 -8.04
C SER A 66 15.22 24.72 -9.50
N ASN A 67 14.52 23.80 -10.19
CA ASN A 67 14.13 23.99 -11.56
C ASN A 67 12.87 24.85 -11.65
N PHE A 68 12.82 25.76 -12.64
CA PHE A 68 11.75 26.74 -12.83
C PHE A 68 10.35 26.11 -12.87
N TYR A 69 10.09 25.14 -13.76
CA TYR A 69 8.78 24.50 -13.89
C TYR A 69 8.32 23.72 -12.66
N PRO A 70 9.14 22.85 -12.03
CA PRO A 70 8.77 22.22 -10.78
C PRO A 70 8.53 23.20 -9.64
N PHE A 71 9.33 24.26 -9.53
CA PHE A 71 9.16 25.30 -8.52
C PHE A 71 7.87 26.10 -8.70
N GLN A 72 7.48 26.45 -9.93
CA GLN A 72 6.18 27.10 -10.18
C GLN A 72 5.00 26.20 -9.74
N LYS A 73 5.10 24.88 -9.95
CA LYS A 73 4.06 23.92 -9.58
C LYS A 73 4.01 23.65 -8.06
N TYR A 74 5.13 23.77 -7.37
CA TYR A 74 5.23 23.61 -5.91
C TYR A 74 6.20 24.63 -5.32
N PRO A 75 5.73 25.85 -4.99
CA PRO A 75 6.60 26.93 -4.55
C PRO A 75 6.99 26.86 -3.06
N GLN A 76 6.44 25.93 -2.31
CA GLN A 76 6.70 25.79 -0.89
C GLN A 76 7.84 24.81 -0.58
N HIS A 77 8.28 24.80 0.68
CA HIS A 77 9.29 23.88 1.14
C HIS A 77 8.79 22.44 1.13
N LEU A 78 9.69 21.55 0.79
CA LEU A 78 9.51 20.11 0.85
C LEU A 78 10.52 19.50 1.83
N ARG A 79 10.14 18.41 2.45
CA ARG A 79 11.04 17.59 3.27
C ARG A 79 11.54 16.43 2.47
N ARG A 80 12.85 16.27 2.39
CA ARG A 80 13.54 15.20 1.70
C ARG A 80 14.21 14.29 2.70
N ILE A 81 13.84 13.01 2.71
CA ILE A 81 14.40 11.99 3.59
C ILE A 81 15.10 10.94 2.73
N ARG A 82 16.37 10.67 3.01
CA ARG A 82 17.10 9.57 2.38
C ARG A 82 17.21 8.43 3.38
N PHE A 83 16.75 7.27 2.97
CA PHE A 83 16.65 6.07 3.79
C PHE A 83 17.42 4.91 3.15
N TYR A 84 18.13 4.14 3.95
CA TYR A 84 18.73 2.88 3.54
C TYR A 84 17.86 1.73 4.06
N ASP A 85 17.22 1.05 3.15
CA ASP A 85 16.45 -0.16 3.44
C ASP A 85 17.39 -1.36 3.52
N LYS A 86 17.51 -1.92 4.71
CA LYS A 86 18.39 -3.07 4.98
C LYS A 86 17.90 -4.36 4.33
N GLU A 87 16.59 -4.53 4.20
CA GLU A 87 15.97 -5.73 3.62
C GLU A 87 16.25 -5.82 2.12
N THR A 88 15.99 -4.73 1.40
CA THR A 88 16.21 -4.67 -0.05
C THR A 88 17.60 -4.17 -0.45
N LYS A 89 18.46 -3.80 0.54
CA LYS A 89 19.80 -3.21 0.35
C LYS A 89 19.78 -1.97 -0.57
N ARG A 90 18.67 -1.22 -0.61
CA ARG A 90 18.48 -0.07 -1.50
C ARG A 90 18.45 1.24 -0.74
N LYS A 91 18.97 2.28 -1.40
CA LYS A 91 18.84 3.67 -0.94
C LYS A 91 17.58 4.27 -1.56
N LEU A 92 16.63 4.68 -0.73
CA LEU A 92 15.37 5.29 -1.11
C LEU A 92 15.40 6.78 -0.78
N VAL A 93 14.71 7.58 -1.59
CA VAL A 93 14.54 9.02 -1.34
C VAL A 93 13.05 9.31 -1.29
N PHE A 94 12.59 9.78 -0.15
CA PHE A 94 11.20 10.19 0.06
C PHE A 94 11.09 11.71 0.05
N ILE A 95 9.96 12.20 -0.46
CA ILE A 95 9.55 13.60 -0.42
C ILE A 95 8.19 13.66 0.27
N THR A 96 8.04 14.62 1.17
CA THR A 96 6.81 14.86 1.91
C THR A 96 6.67 16.34 2.25
N ASN A 97 5.44 16.79 2.47
CA ASN A 97 5.14 18.09 3.09
C ASN A 97 4.97 17.99 4.60
N ASN A 98 5.07 16.79 5.20
CA ASN A 98 4.96 16.64 6.64
C ASN A 98 6.34 16.81 7.31
N PHE A 99 6.46 17.84 8.14
CA PHE A 99 7.70 18.15 8.89
C PHE A 99 7.65 17.68 10.36
N ALA A 100 6.47 17.22 10.83
CA ALA A 100 6.26 16.83 12.22
C ALA A 100 6.61 15.35 12.48
N LEU A 101 6.22 14.45 11.55
CA LEU A 101 6.48 13.01 11.72
C LEU A 101 7.98 12.69 11.81
N PRO A 102 8.38 11.72 12.64
CA PRO A 102 9.72 11.14 12.60
C PRO A 102 10.08 10.63 11.20
N ALA A 103 11.35 10.74 10.81
CA ALA A 103 11.80 10.33 9.48
C ALA A 103 11.63 8.82 9.24
N GLU A 104 11.74 8.02 10.32
CA GLU A 104 11.48 6.59 10.31
C GLU A 104 10.03 6.26 9.95
N ASP A 105 9.08 7.03 10.50
CA ASP A 105 7.64 6.81 10.27
C ASP A 105 7.25 7.16 8.84
N VAL A 106 7.86 8.21 8.27
CA VAL A 106 7.70 8.52 6.84
C VAL A 106 8.19 7.36 5.95
N ALA A 107 9.33 6.76 6.29
CA ALA A 107 9.85 5.60 5.57
C ALA A 107 8.93 4.39 5.72
N LEU A 108 8.39 4.16 6.93
CA LEU A 108 7.47 3.08 7.24
C LEU A 108 6.12 3.25 6.49
N LEU A 109 5.56 4.46 6.47
CA LEU A 109 4.35 4.77 5.70
C LEU A 109 4.53 4.42 4.22
N TYR A 110 5.66 4.79 3.63
CA TYR A 110 5.92 4.42 2.24
C TYR A 110 6.08 2.90 2.05
N LYS A 111 6.69 2.21 2.99
CA LYS A 111 6.81 0.75 2.96
C LYS A 111 5.44 0.07 2.96
N TYR A 112 4.47 0.62 3.68
CA TYR A 112 3.08 0.10 3.68
C TYR A 112 2.38 0.20 2.32
N ARG A 113 2.82 1.04 1.39
CA ARG A 113 2.32 1.07 0.01
C ARG A 113 2.38 -0.31 -0.65
N TRP A 114 3.40 -1.11 -0.33
CA TRP A 114 3.53 -2.46 -0.86
C TRP A 114 2.35 -3.38 -0.51
N LYS A 115 1.65 -3.11 0.56
CA LYS A 115 0.45 -3.87 0.94
C LYS A 115 -0.65 -3.79 -0.13
N ILE A 116 -0.72 -2.71 -0.88
CA ILE A 116 -1.65 -2.56 -2.01
C ILE A 116 -1.30 -3.54 -3.14
N GLU A 117 -0.02 -3.73 -3.42
CA GLU A 117 0.42 -4.70 -4.44
C GLU A 117 0.12 -6.13 -4.00
N LEU A 118 0.35 -6.46 -2.73
CA LEU A 118 -0.02 -7.75 -2.16
C LEU A 118 -1.54 -7.99 -2.17
N PHE A 119 -2.33 -6.95 -1.88
CA PHE A 119 -3.78 -7.00 -1.99
C PHE A 119 -4.25 -7.32 -3.41
N PHE A 120 -3.77 -6.60 -4.42
CA PHE A 120 -4.12 -6.87 -5.81
C PHE A 120 -3.61 -8.23 -6.30
N LYS A 121 -2.41 -8.64 -5.85
CA LYS A 121 -1.89 -9.98 -6.13
C LYS A 121 -2.82 -11.05 -5.59
N TRP A 122 -3.25 -10.93 -4.33
CA TRP A 122 -4.15 -11.86 -3.68
C TRP A 122 -5.51 -11.95 -4.41
N ILE A 123 -6.13 -10.80 -4.71
CA ILE A 123 -7.40 -10.75 -5.47
C ILE A 123 -7.26 -11.46 -6.82
N LYS A 124 -6.19 -11.17 -7.57
CA LYS A 124 -5.95 -11.80 -8.87
C LYS A 124 -5.74 -13.32 -8.78
N GLN A 125 -5.15 -13.79 -7.68
CA GLN A 125 -4.89 -15.22 -7.48
C GLN A 125 -6.15 -15.98 -7.06
N HIS A 126 -6.98 -15.41 -6.19
CA HIS A 126 -8.02 -16.15 -5.49
C HIS A 126 -9.46 -15.79 -5.91
N LEU A 127 -9.71 -14.65 -6.50
CA LEU A 127 -11.05 -14.16 -6.83
C LEU A 127 -11.35 -14.07 -8.34
N LYS A 128 -10.59 -14.82 -9.15
CA LYS A 128 -10.82 -14.98 -10.61
C LYS A 128 -10.95 -13.65 -11.38
N VAL A 129 -10.26 -12.59 -10.97
CA VAL A 129 -10.27 -11.26 -11.63
C VAL A 129 -9.29 -11.21 -12.82
N LYS A 130 -8.67 -12.34 -13.19
CA LYS A 130 -7.78 -12.43 -14.36
C LYS A 130 -8.53 -12.46 -15.69
N SER A 131 -9.77 -12.94 -15.68
CA SER A 131 -10.67 -12.94 -16.83
C SER A 131 -12.01 -12.35 -16.41
N PHE A 132 -12.53 -11.46 -17.23
CA PHE A 132 -13.83 -10.85 -16.98
C PHE A 132 -14.93 -11.67 -17.64
N TRP A 133 -16.02 -11.90 -16.93
CA TRP A 133 -17.17 -12.65 -17.44
C TRP A 133 -18.03 -11.81 -18.39
N GLY A 134 -17.93 -10.48 -18.27
CA GLY A 134 -18.61 -9.55 -19.16
C GLY A 134 -17.62 -8.57 -19.79
N THR A 135 -17.93 -8.12 -21.00
CA THR A 135 -17.10 -7.18 -21.78
C THR A 135 -17.51 -5.72 -21.59
N THR A 136 -18.68 -5.46 -20.99
CA THR A 136 -19.11 -4.08 -20.73
C THR A 136 -18.36 -3.48 -19.55
N GLU A 137 -18.12 -2.17 -19.59
CA GLU A 137 -17.45 -1.45 -18.51
C GLU A 137 -18.13 -1.68 -17.15
N ASN A 138 -19.46 -1.71 -17.13
CA ASN A 138 -20.22 -1.93 -15.90
C ASN A 138 -20.03 -3.35 -15.34
N ALA A 139 -20.03 -4.38 -16.20
CA ALA A 139 -19.77 -5.76 -15.78
C ALA A 139 -18.37 -5.93 -15.19
N VAL A 140 -17.36 -5.30 -15.80
CA VAL A 140 -15.98 -5.28 -15.29
C VAL A 140 -15.90 -4.59 -13.92
N ARG A 141 -16.54 -3.43 -13.76
CA ARG A 141 -16.60 -2.71 -12.49
C ARG A 141 -17.27 -3.53 -11.38
N ILE A 142 -18.41 -4.17 -11.69
CA ILE A 142 -19.13 -5.02 -10.72
C ILE A 142 -18.21 -6.16 -10.26
N GLN A 143 -17.52 -6.85 -11.17
CA GLN A 143 -16.63 -7.95 -10.81
C GLN A 143 -15.47 -7.48 -9.93
N ILE A 144 -14.87 -6.32 -10.21
CA ILE A 144 -13.79 -5.75 -9.40
C ILE A 144 -14.31 -5.36 -8.02
N TYR A 145 -15.44 -4.67 -7.92
CA TYR A 145 -16.02 -4.27 -6.64
C TYR A 145 -16.43 -5.48 -5.80
N SER A 146 -17.03 -6.49 -6.40
CA SER A 146 -17.37 -7.74 -5.70
C SER A 146 -16.13 -8.41 -5.12
N ALA A 147 -15.01 -8.44 -5.86
CA ALA A 147 -13.76 -8.99 -5.36
C ALA A 147 -13.18 -8.18 -4.19
N ILE A 148 -13.24 -6.84 -4.26
CA ILE A 148 -12.80 -5.95 -3.18
C ILE A 148 -13.65 -6.16 -1.93
N ILE A 149 -14.98 -6.23 -2.09
CA ILE A 149 -15.92 -6.47 -0.99
C ILE A 149 -15.64 -7.82 -0.33
N THR A 150 -15.50 -8.88 -1.13
CA THR A 150 -15.18 -10.23 -0.64
C THR A 150 -13.90 -10.24 0.19
N TYR A 151 -12.82 -9.65 -0.32
CA TYR A 151 -11.55 -9.55 0.44
C TYR A 151 -11.73 -8.79 1.75
N THR A 152 -12.46 -7.65 1.71
CA THR A 152 -12.69 -6.82 2.90
C THR A 152 -13.49 -7.59 3.96
N LEU A 153 -14.53 -8.33 3.54
CA LEU A 153 -15.33 -9.15 4.45
C LEU A 153 -14.48 -10.24 5.11
N ILE A 154 -13.60 -10.93 4.35
CA ILE A 154 -12.67 -11.92 4.90
C ILE A 154 -11.78 -11.29 5.98
N ILE A 155 -11.20 -10.12 5.74
CA ILE A 155 -10.37 -9.42 6.73
C ILE A 155 -11.18 -9.04 7.98
N VAL A 156 -12.41 -8.55 7.80
CA VAL A 156 -13.29 -8.21 8.92
C VAL A 156 -13.62 -9.45 9.75
N ILE A 157 -13.98 -10.57 9.12
CA ILE A 157 -14.27 -11.84 9.79
C ILE A 157 -13.03 -12.32 10.55
N LYS A 158 -11.88 -12.38 9.89
CA LYS A 158 -10.62 -12.77 10.51
C LYS A 158 -10.31 -11.98 11.76
N ASN A 159 -10.41 -10.65 11.67
CA ASN A 159 -10.10 -9.76 12.79
C ASN A 159 -11.13 -9.90 13.94
N LYS A 160 -12.44 -9.96 13.62
CA LYS A 160 -13.49 -10.11 14.64
C LYS A 160 -13.40 -11.42 15.38
N LEU A 161 -13.12 -12.52 14.68
CA LEU A 161 -13.02 -13.85 15.26
C LEU A 161 -11.62 -14.20 15.77
N LYS A 162 -10.64 -13.30 15.56
CA LYS A 162 -9.21 -13.51 15.89
C LYS A 162 -8.70 -14.84 15.33
N SER A 163 -9.14 -15.20 14.13
CA SER A 163 -8.82 -16.48 13.49
C SER A 163 -7.33 -16.55 13.14
N ALA A 164 -6.71 -17.71 13.42
CA ALA A 164 -5.33 -18.00 13.04
C ALA A 164 -5.19 -18.38 11.56
N GLN A 165 -6.29 -18.76 10.90
CA GLN A 165 -6.30 -19.18 9.49
C GLN A 165 -5.86 -18.06 8.55
N SER A 166 -5.29 -18.45 7.41
CA SER A 166 -4.98 -17.53 6.32
C SER A 166 -6.26 -16.97 5.67
N ASN A 167 -6.15 -15.84 4.97
CA ASN A 167 -7.29 -15.28 4.25
C ASN A 167 -7.84 -16.24 3.18
N TYR A 168 -6.99 -17.10 2.63
CA TYR A 168 -7.38 -18.07 1.62
C TYR A 168 -8.16 -19.23 2.22
N GLU A 169 -7.73 -19.78 3.36
CA GLU A 169 -8.47 -20.81 4.08
C GLU A 169 -9.85 -20.32 4.50
N ILE A 170 -9.96 -19.10 5.01
CA ILE A 170 -11.26 -18.49 5.34
C ILE A 170 -12.14 -18.37 4.07
N LEU A 171 -11.57 -17.97 2.94
CA LEU A 171 -12.30 -17.92 1.67
C LEU A 171 -12.81 -19.30 1.26
N GLN A 172 -11.99 -20.34 1.38
CA GLN A 172 -12.38 -21.72 1.04
C GLN A 172 -13.51 -22.21 1.93
N ILE A 173 -13.41 -22.04 3.25
CA ILE A 173 -14.45 -22.45 4.19
C ILE A 173 -15.77 -21.73 3.86
N LEU A 174 -15.72 -20.42 3.65
CA LEU A 174 -16.90 -19.62 3.32
C LEU A 174 -17.49 -20.01 1.95
N SER A 175 -16.67 -20.37 0.97
CA SER A 175 -17.17 -20.78 -0.36
C SER A 175 -17.99 -22.07 -0.32
N ILE A 176 -17.71 -22.96 0.63
CA ILE A 176 -18.44 -24.22 0.82
C ILE A 176 -19.64 -24.02 1.75
N ALA A 177 -19.45 -23.31 2.83
CA ALA A 177 -20.44 -23.20 3.91
C ALA A 177 -21.24 -21.89 3.89
N LEU A 178 -21.21 -21.11 2.81
CA LEU A 178 -21.90 -19.82 2.72
C LEU A 178 -23.41 -19.92 2.91
N LEU A 179 -24.00 -21.03 2.51
CA LEU A 179 -25.45 -21.31 2.63
C LEU A 179 -25.82 -22.11 3.87
N ASP A 180 -24.82 -22.54 4.64
CA ASP A 180 -25.05 -23.26 5.90
C ASP A 180 -25.51 -22.28 6.98
N LYS A 181 -26.51 -22.69 7.77
CA LYS A 181 -27.00 -21.90 8.90
C LYS A 181 -26.13 -22.02 10.15
N ALA A 182 -24.92 -22.57 10.03
CA ALA A 182 -23.99 -22.73 11.15
C ALA A 182 -23.33 -21.39 11.52
N PRO A 183 -23.07 -21.12 12.80
CA PRO A 183 -22.33 -19.94 13.22
C PRO A 183 -20.92 -19.92 12.62
N LEU A 184 -20.51 -18.78 12.04
CA LEU A 184 -19.20 -18.61 11.41
C LEU A 184 -18.02 -18.99 12.35
N LYS A 185 -18.20 -18.76 13.66
CA LYS A 185 -17.19 -19.13 14.66
C LYS A 185 -16.96 -20.64 14.69
N ASP A 186 -18.02 -21.42 14.62
CA ASP A 186 -17.93 -22.90 14.67
C ASP A 186 -17.33 -23.46 13.38
N LEU A 187 -17.70 -22.88 12.22
CA LEU A 187 -17.13 -23.24 10.93
C LEU A 187 -15.62 -23.01 10.88
N LEU A 188 -15.14 -21.90 11.46
CA LEU A 188 -13.72 -21.56 11.47
C LEU A 188 -12.94 -22.29 12.58
N SER A 189 -13.60 -22.77 13.67
CA SER A 189 -12.94 -23.52 14.72
C SER A 189 -12.81 -25.01 14.40
N ASN A 190 -13.76 -25.59 13.70
CA ASN A 190 -13.78 -27.02 13.37
C ASN A 190 -12.80 -27.42 12.26
N SER A 191 -12.34 -26.47 11.46
CA SER A 191 -11.35 -26.73 10.39
C SER A 191 -9.94 -27.04 10.90
N VAL A 192 -9.68 -26.91 12.21
CA VAL A 192 -8.38 -27.26 12.83
C VAL A 192 -8.25 -28.77 13.05
N ASN A 193 -9.35 -29.53 13.02
CA ASN A 193 -9.37 -30.94 13.33
C ASN A 193 -9.61 -31.88 12.14
N GLN A 194 -9.71 -31.38 10.94
CA GLN A 194 -9.72 -32.21 9.75
C GLN A 194 -8.32 -32.20 9.14
N ASP A 195 -7.61 -33.32 9.29
CA ASP A 195 -6.45 -33.66 8.46
C ASP A 195 -6.86 -33.48 7.01
N VAL A 196 -6.55 -32.32 6.46
CA VAL A 196 -6.71 -32.05 5.03
C VAL A 196 -5.74 -32.99 4.36
N ILE A 197 -6.29 -33.98 3.66
CA ILE A 197 -5.56 -34.81 2.72
C ILE A 197 -4.70 -33.88 1.90
N GLU A 198 -3.39 -33.93 2.13
CA GLU A 198 -2.38 -33.28 1.31
C GLU A 198 -2.52 -33.83 -0.12
N GLN A 199 -3.36 -33.19 -0.92
CA GLN A 199 -3.16 -33.24 -2.35
C GLN A 199 -1.96 -32.36 -2.63
N ASN A 200 -0.81 -33.00 -2.76
CA ASN A 200 0.42 -32.43 -3.30
C ASN A 200 0.14 -31.81 -4.65
N PHE A 201 -0.27 -30.55 -4.66
CA PHE A 201 -0.05 -29.70 -5.80
C PHE A 201 1.38 -29.18 -5.70
N ASP A 202 2.26 -29.77 -6.50
CA ASP A 202 3.63 -29.29 -6.72
C ASP A 202 3.59 -27.77 -6.95
N GLN A 203 4.00 -27.03 -5.94
CA GLN A 203 4.29 -25.61 -6.07
C GLN A 203 5.54 -25.50 -6.93
N LEU A 204 5.35 -25.20 -8.21
CA LEU A 204 6.43 -24.71 -9.07
C LEU A 204 7.10 -23.53 -8.35
N LYS A 205 8.30 -23.76 -7.86
CA LYS A 205 9.20 -22.71 -7.41
C LYS A 205 9.56 -21.87 -8.64
N PHE A 206 8.93 -20.71 -8.76
CA PHE A 206 9.42 -19.69 -9.67
C PHE A 206 10.54 -18.94 -8.95
N ASP A 207 11.78 -19.33 -9.27
CA ASP A 207 12.95 -18.48 -9.03
C ASP A 207 12.81 -17.27 -9.97
N LEU A 208 12.52 -16.13 -9.40
CA LEU A 208 12.54 -14.85 -10.12
C LEU A 208 13.90 -14.18 -9.90
N PHE A 209 14.64 -14.11 -11.00
CA PHE A 209 15.83 -13.28 -11.21
C PHE A 209 15.66 -11.82 -10.75
#